data_7a221a16510e9e2c3161103295d4602d
#
_entry.id   7a221a16510e9e2c3161103295d4602d
#
_cell.length_a   1.000
_cell.length_b   1.000
_cell.length_c   1.000
_cell.angle_alpha   90.00
_cell.angle_beta   90.00
_cell.angle_gamma   90.00
#
_symmetry.space_group_name_H-M   'P 1'
#
loop_
_entity.id
_entity.type
_entity.pdbx_description
1 polymer ?
#
loop_
_entity_poly.entity_id
_entity_poly.type
_entity_poly.pdbx_seq_one_letter_code
_entity_poly.pdbx_strand_id
1 'polypeptide(L)'
;MKLSTGVIQLGLAVALTLSSTLTMAADKVLIVVTSHSQMGTTSEKTGYWLGEVTHPYKELQDAGIAVDIASIAGGKAPVDERSLAEADTVNQWFMADSKHNMKLQQTLKLADLKASDYKAVLFAGGHGTMWDFPQNKGIQQFAANLYQSGGIVAAVCHGPAALLNIKLADGSYLITGKQLTGFSNTEEAEVKLTKVVPFSLQDQLTQRGASYSAAANWQSKVVVDQRLVTGQNPQSAAAVGEAVAKLLTSK
;
A
#
# COMPACT_ATOMS: atom_id res chain seq x y z
N MET A 1 -62.27 64.70 16.91
CA MET A 1 -61.39 64.31 15.83
C MET A 1 -60.15 63.74 16.48
N LYS A 2 -60.00 62.38 16.56
CA LYS A 2 -58.86 61.71 17.17
C LYS A 2 -58.07 61.03 16.05
N LEU A 3 -56.85 61.48 15.85
CA LEU A 3 -55.87 60.82 14.93
C LEU A 3 -55.24 59.64 15.62
N SER A 4 -55.34 58.48 14.98
CA SER A 4 -54.66 57.21 15.38
C SER A 4 -53.35 57.09 14.62
N THR A 5 -52.26 57.07 15.36
CA THR A 5 -50.92 56.86 14.82
C THR A 5 -50.61 55.32 14.81
N GLY A 6 -50.60 54.73 13.63
CA GLY A 6 -50.19 53.33 13.46
C GLY A 6 -48.69 53.22 13.44
N VAL A 7 -48.16 52.39 14.32
CA VAL A 7 -46.74 52.00 14.34
C VAL A 7 -46.54 50.73 13.47
N ILE A 8 -45.77 50.87 12.39
CA ILE A 8 -45.36 49.74 11.53
C ILE A 8 -44.09 49.11 12.15
N GLN A 9 -44.19 47.89 12.70
CA GLN A 9 -43.07 47.12 13.10
C GLN A 9 -42.51 46.39 11.87
N LEU A 10 -41.29 46.77 11.48
CA LEU A 10 -40.51 46.08 10.45
C LEU A 10 -39.78 44.89 11.10
N GLY A 11 -40.26 43.68 10.87
CA GLY A 11 -39.62 42.45 11.32
C GLY A 11 -38.42 42.11 10.43
N LEU A 12 -37.22 42.17 10.99
CA LEU A 12 -35.97 41.76 10.34
C LEU A 12 -35.83 40.21 10.44
N ALA A 13 -36.12 39.51 9.36
CA ALA A 13 -35.87 38.05 9.28
C ALA A 13 -34.41 37.79 8.99
N VAL A 14 -33.65 37.34 10.00
CA VAL A 14 -32.27 36.84 9.83
C VAL A 14 -32.33 35.42 9.30
N ALA A 15 -32.05 35.24 8.02
CA ALA A 15 -31.87 33.91 7.44
C ALA A 15 -30.49 33.33 7.84
N LEU A 16 -30.47 32.39 8.79
CA LEU A 16 -29.30 31.59 9.07
C LEU A 16 -29.09 30.61 7.90
N THR A 17 -28.10 30.88 7.04
CA THR A 17 -27.60 29.91 6.07
C THR A 17 -26.71 28.89 6.81
N LEU A 18 -27.20 27.69 7.08
CA LEU A 18 -26.39 26.57 7.49
C LEU A 18 -25.51 26.15 6.28
N SER A 19 -24.27 26.60 6.26
CA SER A 19 -23.24 26.02 5.39
C SER A 19 -22.90 24.65 5.91
N SER A 20 -23.48 23.60 5.34
CA SER A 20 -23.04 22.23 5.56
C SER A 20 -21.66 22.06 4.89
N THR A 21 -20.60 22.17 5.68
CA THR A 21 -19.28 21.72 5.24
C THR A 21 -19.36 20.20 5.06
N LEU A 22 -19.43 19.73 3.81
CA LEU A 22 -19.16 18.33 3.51
C LEU A 22 -17.71 18.06 3.94
N THR A 23 -17.55 17.43 5.09
CA THR A 23 -16.27 16.86 5.49
C THR A 23 -15.99 15.70 4.52
N MET A 24 -15.19 15.95 3.49
CA MET A 24 -14.69 14.88 2.63
C MET A 24 -13.93 13.93 3.55
N ALA A 25 -14.32 12.66 3.53
CA ALA A 25 -13.55 11.64 4.24
C ALA A 25 -12.09 11.71 3.74
N ALA A 26 -11.15 11.78 4.69
CA ALA A 26 -9.73 11.85 4.34
C ALA A 26 -9.36 10.65 3.45
N ASP A 27 -8.58 10.90 2.41
CA ASP A 27 -8.07 9.83 1.56
C ASP A 27 -7.34 8.79 2.43
N LYS A 28 -7.66 7.52 2.23
CA LYS A 28 -7.12 6.43 3.03
C LYS A 28 -6.36 5.44 2.15
N VAL A 29 -5.17 5.05 2.60
CA VAL A 29 -4.32 4.05 1.95
C VAL A 29 -4.27 2.79 2.82
N LEU A 30 -4.33 1.63 2.20
CA LEU A 30 -4.12 0.34 2.85
C LEU A 30 -2.72 -0.16 2.55
N ILE A 31 -1.91 -0.42 3.58
CA ILE A 31 -0.67 -1.20 3.44
C ILE A 31 -1.00 -2.65 3.79
N VAL A 32 -0.67 -3.57 2.88
CA VAL A 32 -0.90 -5.01 3.07
C VAL A 32 0.43 -5.72 3.25
N VAL A 33 0.53 -6.51 4.33
CA VAL A 33 1.69 -7.33 4.66
C VAL A 33 1.36 -8.81 4.59
N THR A 34 2.39 -9.64 4.43
CA THR A 34 2.27 -11.11 4.45
C THR A 34 1.83 -11.64 5.81
N SER A 35 1.18 -12.79 5.80
CA SER A 35 0.96 -13.62 7.00
C SER A 35 1.87 -14.85 7.03
N HIS A 36 2.72 -15.02 6.02
CA HIS A 36 3.62 -16.17 5.90
C HIS A 36 4.94 -15.93 6.65
N SER A 37 5.37 -16.91 7.43
CA SER A 37 6.54 -16.76 8.34
C SER A 37 7.65 -17.77 8.11
N GLN A 38 7.53 -18.70 7.15
CA GLN A 38 8.51 -19.73 6.94
C GLN A 38 9.30 -19.50 5.64
N MET A 39 10.62 -19.53 5.70
CA MET A 39 11.48 -19.35 4.54
C MET A 39 11.60 -20.68 3.77
N GLY A 40 10.57 -21.01 3.00
CA GLY A 40 10.50 -22.26 2.23
C GLY A 40 10.66 -23.49 3.12
N THR A 41 11.56 -24.39 2.73
CA THR A 41 11.88 -25.63 3.48
C THR A 41 13.05 -25.47 4.46
N THR A 42 13.60 -24.27 4.60
CA THR A 42 14.70 -23.98 5.53
C THR A 42 14.20 -23.90 6.98
N SER A 43 15.13 -23.84 7.94
CA SER A 43 14.79 -23.56 9.34
C SER A 43 14.57 -22.08 9.63
N GLU A 44 14.84 -21.20 8.67
CA GLU A 44 14.79 -19.76 8.84
C GLU A 44 13.35 -19.22 8.80
N LYS A 45 13.13 -18.15 9.53
CA LYS A 45 11.89 -17.38 9.51
C LYS A 45 11.99 -16.21 8.52
N THR A 46 10.84 -15.77 8.05
CA THR A 46 10.66 -14.60 7.22
C THR A 46 9.36 -13.88 7.61
N GLY A 47 8.98 -12.89 6.86
CA GLY A 47 7.79 -12.10 7.07
C GLY A 47 7.79 -10.89 6.14
N TYR A 48 7.15 -9.80 6.57
CA TYR A 48 7.28 -8.51 5.90
C TYR A 48 8.61 -7.84 6.29
N TRP A 49 9.15 -7.00 5.38
CA TRP A 49 10.32 -6.16 5.66
C TRP A 49 9.88 -4.87 6.34
N LEU A 50 10.38 -4.59 7.55
CA LEU A 50 9.88 -3.49 8.39
C LEU A 50 9.94 -2.13 7.69
N GLY A 51 11.08 -1.77 7.07
CA GLY A 51 11.25 -0.50 6.38
C GLY A 51 10.29 -0.30 5.20
N GLU A 52 9.78 -1.37 4.61
CA GLU A 52 8.82 -1.29 3.51
C GLU A 52 7.38 -1.02 3.96
N VAL A 53 7.15 -1.04 5.26
CA VAL A 53 5.91 -0.58 5.88
C VAL A 53 6.09 0.82 6.46
N THR A 54 7.15 1.03 7.24
CA THR A 54 7.34 2.24 8.05
C THR A 54 7.65 3.47 7.19
N HIS A 55 8.50 3.32 6.18
CA HIS A 55 8.84 4.43 5.28
C HIS A 55 7.63 4.92 4.48
N PRO A 56 6.91 4.07 3.71
CA PRO A 56 5.71 4.55 3.01
C PRO A 56 4.64 5.07 3.97
N TYR A 57 4.51 4.46 5.15
CA TYR A 57 3.58 4.93 6.18
C TYR A 57 3.89 6.37 6.58
N LYS A 58 5.17 6.67 6.82
CA LYS A 58 5.61 8.02 7.21
C LYS A 58 5.33 9.03 6.09
N GLU A 59 5.72 8.74 4.85
CA GLU A 59 5.49 9.63 3.71
C GLU A 59 4.00 9.95 3.51
N LEU A 60 3.14 8.93 3.63
CA LEU A 60 1.69 9.10 3.51
C LEU A 60 1.13 9.92 4.68
N GLN A 61 1.60 9.66 5.91
CA GLN A 61 1.15 10.40 7.09
C GLN A 61 1.59 11.86 7.03
N ASP A 62 2.83 12.14 6.61
CA ASP A 62 3.34 13.51 6.44
C ASP A 62 2.56 14.30 5.37
N ALA A 63 2.01 13.59 4.38
CA ALA A 63 1.08 14.15 3.39
C ALA A 63 -0.38 14.29 3.89
N GLY A 64 -0.67 13.98 5.17
CA GLY A 64 -2.01 14.07 5.76
C GLY A 64 -2.95 12.93 5.35
N ILE A 65 -2.43 11.84 4.79
CA ILE A 65 -3.20 10.70 4.30
C ILE A 65 -3.32 9.66 5.43
N ALA A 66 -4.53 9.19 5.69
CA ALA A 66 -4.76 8.14 6.67
C ALA A 66 -4.26 6.78 6.16
N VAL A 67 -3.63 5.99 7.05
CA VAL A 67 -3.07 4.69 6.69
C VAL A 67 -3.58 3.60 7.61
N ASP A 68 -4.16 2.55 7.03
CA ASP A 68 -4.44 1.29 7.71
C ASP A 68 -3.40 0.23 7.30
N ILE A 69 -3.17 -0.74 8.20
CA ILE A 69 -2.31 -1.90 7.92
C ILE A 69 -3.14 -3.16 8.05
N ALA A 70 -3.10 -4.00 7.02
CA ALA A 70 -3.75 -5.29 7.00
C ALA A 70 -2.76 -6.42 6.70
N SER A 71 -3.10 -7.61 7.12
CA SER A 71 -2.47 -8.83 6.63
C SER A 71 -3.55 -9.79 6.11
N ILE A 72 -3.14 -10.86 5.43
CA ILE A 72 -4.09 -11.86 4.92
C ILE A 72 -4.91 -12.45 6.05
N ALA A 73 -4.25 -12.85 7.16
CA ALA A 73 -4.89 -13.51 8.30
C ALA A 73 -5.47 -12.56 9.35
N GLY A 74 -5.00 -11.30 9.37
CA GLY A 74 -5.23 -10.38 10.49
C GLY A 74 -4.39 -10.71 11.73
N GLY A 75 -4.45 -9.86 12.75
CA GLY A 75 -3.69 -10.02 13.99
C GLY A 75 -2.21 -9.70 13.82
N LYS A 76 -1.34 -10.32 14.63
CA LYS A 76 0.10 -10.08 14.58
C LYS A 76 0.70 -10.64 13.29
N ALA A 77 1.21 -9.76 12.43
CA ALA A 77 1.91 -10.17 11.22
C ALA A 77 3.36 -10.56 11.53
N PRO A 78 3.92 -11.59 10.82
CA PRO A 78 5.31 -11.98 10.99
C PRO A 78 6.23 -10.96 10.33
N VAL A 79 7.21 -10.45 11.09
CA VAL A 79 8.28 -9.58 10.58
C VAL A 79 9.48 -10.43 10.18
N ASP A 80 10.17 -10.06 9.12
CA ASP A 80 11.48 -10.62 8.81
C ASP A 80 12.52 -10.04 9.77
N GLU A 81 13.09 -10.88 10.63
CA GLU A 81 14.01 -10.44 11.69
C GLU A 81 15.26 -9.73 11.14
N ARG A 82 15.66 -10.02 9.91
CA ARG A 82 16.79 -9.34 9.26
C ARG A 82 16.52 -7.85 9.08
N SER A 83 15.26 -7.45 8.88
CA SER A 83 14.87 -6.04 8.76
C SER A 83 14.90 -5.27 10.08
N LEU A 84 14.93 -5.96 11.21
CA LEU A 84 15.04 -5.36 12.54
C LEU A 84 16.48 -5.00 12.91
N ALA A 85 17.47 -5.61 12.25
CA ALA A 85 18.89 -5.38 12.51
C ALA A 85 19.40 -4.06 11.91
N GLU A 86 18.62 -3.43 11.05
CA GLU A 86 19.00 -2.17 10.41
C GLU A 86 18.85 -1.00 11.39
N ALA A 87 19.89 -0.18 11.49
CA ALA A 87 19.84 1.08 12.24
C ALA A 87 19.07 2.14 11.43
N ASP A 88 17.75 2.06 11.46
CA ASP A 88 16.84 2.90 10.68
C ASP A 88 15.99 3.79 11.60
N THR A 89 16.13 5.10 11.45
CA THR A 89 15.45 6.09 12.29
C THR A 89 13.94 6.13 12.07
N VAL A 90 13.46 5.80 10.87
CA VAL A 90 12.02 5.73 10.56
C VAL A 90 11.41 4.47 11.18
N ASN A 91 12.12 3.35 11.13
CA ASN A 91 11.72 2.15 11.87
C ASN A 91 11.64 2.42 13.37
N GLN A 92 12.65 3.08 13.94
CA GLN A 92 12.68 3.44 15.36
C GLN A 92 11.52 4.37 15.73
N TRP A 93 11.27 5.41 14.94
CA TRP A 93 10.14 6.32 15.14
C TRP A 93 8.79 5.57 15.12
N PHE A 94 8.58 4.69 14.15
CA PHE A 94 7.34 3.93 14.04
C PHE A 94 7.15 2.98 15.22
N MET A 95 8.20 2.26 15.60
CA MET A 95 8.13 1.26 16.67
C MET A 95 8.02 1.88 18.06
N ALA A 96 8.55 3.09 18.26
CA ALA A 96 8.46 3.83 19.54
C ALA A 96 7.04 4.37 19.81
N ASP A 97 6.26 4.67 18.77
CA ASP A 97 4.87 5.09 18.91
C ASP A 97 3.96 3.87 19.13
N SER A 98 3.28 3.83 20.27
CA SER A 98 2.42 2.70 20.62
C SER A 98 1.24 2.49 19.68
N LYS A 99 0.70 3.57 19.06
CA LYS A 99 -0.42 3.49 18.12
C LYS A 99 0.04 2.94 16.77
N HIS A 100 1.23 3.35 16.31
CA HIS A 100 1.80 2.81 15.08
C HIS A 100 2.16 1.33 15.25
N ASN A 101 2.89 0.99 16.30
CA ASN A 101 3.29 -0.38 16.59
C ASN A 101 2.06 -1.31 16.74
N MET A 102 1.01 -0.83 17.41
CA MET A 102 -0.24 -1.61 17.56
C MET A 102 -0.84 -2.01 16.21
N LYS A 103 -0.72 -1.19 15.16
CA LYS A 103 -1.19 -1.55 13.80
C LYS A 103 -0.50 -2.79 13.22
N LEU A 104 0.75 -3.08 13.62
CA LEU A 104 1.48 -4.29 13.22
C LEU A 104 1.21 -5.48 14.14
N GLN A 105 0.93 -5.21 15.43
CA GLN A 105 0.55 -6.26 16.38
C GLN A 105 -0.89 -6.74 16.19
N GLN A 106 -1.75 -5.88 15.61
CA GLN A 106 -3.18 -6.13 15.39
C GLN A 106 -3.59 -5.66 13.99
N THR A 107 -2.96 -6.24 12.95
CA THR A 107 -3.32 -5.90 11.58
C THR A 107 -4.78 -6.25 11.30
N LEU A 108 -5.42 -5.46 10.45
CA LEU A 108 -6.75 -5.77 9.96
C LEU A 108 -6.70 -7.05 9.10
N LYS A 109 -7.78 -7.82 9.08
CA LYS A 109 -7.89 -8.97 8.18
C LYS A 109 -8.35 -8.50 6.81
N LEU A 110 -7.57 -8.74 5.77
CA LEU A 110 -7.86 -8.24 4.41
C LEU A 110 -9.27 -8.64 3.93
N ALA A 111 -9.72 -9.85 4.24
CA ALA A 111 -11.03 -10.36 3.82
C ALA A 111 -12.22 -9.58 4.38
N ASP A 112 -12.03 -8.83 5.47
CA ASP A 112 -13.08 -8.05 6.15
C ASP A 112 -13.15 -6.61 5.61
N LEU A 113 -12.23 -6.21 4.69
CA LEU A 113 -12.11 -4.85 4.17
C LEU A 113 -12.78 -4.71 2.80
N LYS A 114 -13.28 -3.51 2.53
CA LYS A 114 -13.85 -3.14 1.23
C LYS A 114 -12.90 -2.23 0.47
N ALA A 115 -12.63 -2.55 -0.79
CA ALA A 115 -11.77 -1.74 -1.65
C ALA A 115 -12.29 -0.30 -1.81
N SER A 116 -13.61 -0.10 -1.74
CA SER A 116 -14.26 1.22 -1.82
C SER A 116 -13.88 2.18 -0.69
N ASP A 117 -13.38 1.66 0.43
CA ASP A 117 -13.02 2.47 1.60
C ASP A 117 -11.62 3.08 1.48
N TYR A 118 -10.88 2.74 0.41
CA TYR A 118 -9.49 3.13 0.18
C TYR A 118 -9.30 3.79 -1.18
N LYS A 119 -8.32 4.68 -1.26
CA LYS A 119 -7.87 5.32 -2.51
C LYS A 119 -6.65 4.65 -3.11
N ALA A 120 -5.88 3.95 -2.29
CA ALA A 120 -4.73 3.17 -2.72
C ALA A 120 -4.54 1.93 -1.87
N VAL A 121 -3.90 0.91 -2.44
CA VAL A 121 -3.33 -0.23 -1.74
C VAL A 121 -1.84 -0.32 -2.06
N LEU A 122 -1.03 -0.54 -1.02
CA LEU A 122 0.41 -0.78 -1.14
C LEU A 122 0.74 -2.16 -0.57
N PHE A 123 1.28 -3.03 -1.40
CA PHE A 123 1.76 -4.35 -1.01
C PHE A 123 3.23 -4.22 -0.58
N ALA A 124 3.48 -4.24 0.73
CA ALA A 124 4.83 -4.25 1.28
C ALA A 124 5.46 -5.63 1.01
N GLY A 125 6.76 -5.64 0.77
CA GLY A 125 7.45 -6.89 0.50
C GLY A 125 7.99 -7.58 1.75
N GLY A 126 9.15 -8.15 1.61
CA GLY A 126 9.69 -9.21 2.44
C GLY A 126 9.39 -10.56 1.80
N HIS A 127 10.28 -11.53 1.98
CA HIS A 127 10.20 -12.79 1.24
C HIS A 127 8.92 -13.60 1.50
N GLY A 128 8.29 -13.44 2.68
CA GLY A 128 7.03 -14.12 3.00
C GLY A 128 5.94 -13.95 1.95
N THR A 129 5.90 -12.79 1.28
CA THR A 129 4.92 -12.49 0.23
C THR A 129 4.97 -13.46 -0.95
N MET A 130 6.14 -14.06 -1.22
CA MET A 130 6.32 -15.00 -2.32
C MET A 130 5.46 -16.26 -2.20
N TRP A 131 5.07 -16.63 -0.97
CA TRP A 131 4.28 -17.84 -0.68
C TRP A 131 2.78 -17.57 -0.59
N ASP A 132 2.36 -16.42 -0.02
CA ASP A 132 0.95 -16.22 0.29
C ASP A 132 0.24 -15.16 -0.57
N PHE A 133 0.97 -14.26 -1.27
CA PHE A 133 0.34 -13.24 -2.09
C PHE A 133 -0.16 -13.73 -3.45
N PRO A 134 0.62 -14.49 -4.26
CA PRO A 134 0.28 -14.73 -5.68
C PRO A 134 -1.06 -15.43 -5.87
N GLN A 135 -1.39 -16.38 -5.00
CA GLN A 135 -2.58 -17.20 -5.12
C GLN A 135 -3.75 -16.70 -4.27
N ASN A 136 -3.58 -15.63 -3.51
CA ASN A 136 -4.61 -15.11 -2.62
C ASN A 136 -5.73 -14.42 -3.40
N LYS A 137 -6.92 -15.02 -3.41
CA LYS A 137 -8.09 -14.48 -4.13
C LYS A 137 -8.58 -13.16 -3.55
N GLY A 138 -8.44 -12.95 -2.23
CA GLY A 138 -8.80 -11.69 -1.57
C GLY A 138 -7.95 -10.54 -2.07
N ILE A 139 -6.62 -10.72 -2.18
CA ILE A 139 -5.70 -9.74 -2.76
C ILE A 139 -6.09 -9.44 -4.21
N GLN A 140 -6.29 -10.49 -5.03
CA GLN A 140 -6.62 -10.34 -6.44
C GLN A 140 -7.89 -9.51 -6.64
N GLN A 141 -8.95 -9.85 -5.92
CA GLN A 141 -10.23 -9.17 -6.04
C GLN A 141 -10.19 -7.74 -5.46
N PHE A 142 -9.57 -7.56 -4.30
CA PHE A 142 -9.44 -6.24 -3.67
C PHE A 142 -8.70 -5.26 -4.59
N ALA A 143 -7.52 -5.66 -5.10
CA ALA A 143 -6.72 -4.81 -5.96
C ALA A 143 -7.37 -4.56 -7.33
N ALA A 144 -8.03 -5.57 -7.92
CA ALA A 144 -8.77 -5.39 -9.17
C ALA A 144 -9.92 -4.38 -9.00
N ASN A 145 -10.73 -4.53 -7.96
CA ASN A 145 -11.85 -3.64 -7.67
C ASN A 145 -11.36 -2.20 -7.44
N LEU A 146 -10.30 -2.05 -6.63
CA LEU A 146 -9.71 -0.74 -6.34
C LEU A 146 -9.18 -0.08 -7.62
N TYR A 147 -8.41 -0.81 -8.43
CA TYR A 147 -7.84 -0.27 -9.66
C TYR A 147 -8.93 0.12 -10.68
N GLN A 148 -9.95 -0.71 -10.85
CA GLN A 148 -11.06 -0.45 -11.77
C GLN A 148 -11.94 0.73 -11.33
N SER A 149 -12.02 1.00 -10.02
CA SER A 149 -12.71 2.20 -9.49
C SER A 149 -11.85 3.47 -9.50
N GLY A 150 -10.67 3.44 -10.12
CA GLY A 150 -9.79 4.60 -10.24
C GLY A 150 -8.74 4.72 -9.13
N GLY A 151 -8.65 3.75 -8.22
CA GLY A 151 -7.66 3.73 -7.15
C GLY A 151 -6.25 3.37 -7.63
N ILE A 152 -5.28 3.56 -6.75
CA ILE A 152 -3.86 3.30 -6.99
C ILE A 152 -3.49 1.93 -6.44
N VAL A 153 -2.73 1.15 -7.22
CA VAL A 153 -2.12 -0.10 -6.76
C VAL A 153 -0.61 0.09 -6.71
N ALA A 154 -0.03 -0.11 -5.53
CA ALA A 154 1.40 0.02 -5.32
C ALA A 154 2.00 -1.27 -4.73
N ALA A 155 3.29 -1.50 -4.99
CA ALA A 155 4.02 -2.63 -4.43
C ALA A 155 5.53 -2.33 -4.38
N VAL A 156 6.26 -2.94 -3.43
CA VAL A 156 7.71 -2.74 -3.30
C VAL A 156 8.42 -4.06 -3.04
N CYS A 157 9.65 -4.20 -3.54
CA CYS A 157 10.53 -5.35 -3.32
C CYS A 157 9.91 -6.68 -3.80
N HIS A 158 9.55 -7.59 -2.89
CA HIS A 158 8.78 -8.81 -3.19
C HIS A 158 7.25 -8.60 -3.20
N GLY A 159 6.76 -7.44 -2.77
CA GLY A 159 5.35 -7.07 -2.81
C GLY A 159 4.67 -7.23 -4.18
N PRO A 160 5.36 -6.99 -5.33
CA PRO A 160 4.81 -7.24 -6.66
C PRO A 160 4.39 -8.69 -6.93
N ALA A 161 4.73 -9.66 -6.08
CA ALA A 161 4.14 -10.99 -6.10
C ALA A 161 2.60 -10.96 -6.02
N ALA A 162 2.03 -9.95 -5.35
CA ALA A 162 0.58 -9.71 -5.30
C ALA A 162 -0.02 -9.43 -6.69
N LEU A 163 0.75 -8.85 -7.59
CA LEU A 163 0.28 -8.37 -8.90
C LEU A 163 0.13 -9.49 -9.93
N LEU A 164 0.81 -10.63 -9.73
CA LEU A 164 0.96 -11.69 -10.72
C LEU A 164 -0.35 -12.25 -11.27
N ASN A 165 -1.39 -12.29 -10.47
CA ASN A 165 -2.64 -12.94 -10.84
C ASN A 165 -3.87 -12.03 -10.71
N ILE A 166 -3.68 -10.72 -10.60
CA ILE A 166 -4.78 -9.75 -10.62
C ILE A 166 -5.34 -9.67 -12.03
N LYS A 167 -6.61 -10.05 -12.20
CA LYS A 167 -7.33 -9.93 -13.47
C LYS A 167 -8.34 -8.80 -13.41
N LEU A 168 -8.38 -8.02 -14.47
CA LEU A 168 -9.37 -6.96 -14.68
C LEU A 168 -10.67 -7.57 -15.25
N ALA A 169 -11.73 -6.76 -15.36
CA ALA A 169 -13.04 -7.21 -15.82
C ALA A 169 -13.04 -7.77 -17.25
N ASP A 170 -12.12 -7.32 -18.09
CA ASP A 170 -11.91 -7.82 -19.46
C ASP A 170 -11.13 -9.15 -19.53
N GLY A 171 -10.73 -9.69 -18.36
CA GLY A 171 -9.96 -10.92 -18.24
C GLY A 171 -8.44 -10.75 -18.39
N SER A 172 -7.96 -9.57 -18.78
CA SER A 172 -6.53 -9.28 -18.87
C SER A 172 -5.87 -9.22 -17.49
N TYR A 173 -4.57 -9.51 -17.40
CA TYR A 173 -3.82 -9.24 -16.18
C TYR A 173 -3.56 -7.75 -16.02
N LEU A 174 -3.69 -7.22 -14.81
CA LEU A 174 -3.43 -5.83 -14.47
C LEU A 174 -2.09 -5.32 -15.02
N ILE A 175 -1.07 -6.18 -14.98
CA ILE A 175 0.31 -5.82 -15.33
C ILE A 175 0.68 -6.04 -16.80
N THR A 176 -0.22 -6.61 -17.61
CA THR A 176 0.06 -6.83 -19.03
C THR A 176 0.28 -5.49 -19.75
N GLY A 177 1.44 -5.34 -20.39
CA GLY A 177 1.85 -4.12 -21.09
C GLY A 177 2.25 -2.97 -20.16
N LYS A 178 2.23 -3.14 -18.83
CA LYS A 178 2.63 -2.11 -17.87
C LYS A 178 4.13 -2.11 -17.64
N GLN A 179 4.70 -0.91 -17.48
CA GLN A 179 6.04 -0.73 -16.96
C GLN A 179 6.02 -0.93 -15.46
N LEU A 180 6.98 -1.71 -14.95
CA LEU A 180 7.10 -1.95 -13.52
C LEU A 180 8.51 -2.39 -13.12
N THR A 181 8.73 -2.47 -11.81
CA THR A 181 9.91 -3.03 -11.19
C THR A 181 9.52 -3.89 -9.99
N GLY A 182 10.46 -4.57 -9.41
CA GLY A 182 10.34 -5.38 -8.21
C GLY A 182 11.71 -5.98 -7.90
N PHE A 183 11.82 -6.78 -6.85
CA PHE A 183 13.07 -7.40 -6.46
C PHE A 183 13.67 -8.20 -7.62
N SER A 184 14.92 -7.88 -7.96
CA SER A 184 15.55 -8.40 -9.17
C SER A 184 16.18 -9.79 -8.95
N ASN A 185 16.39 -10.53 -10.06
CA ASN A 185 17.11 -11.79 -10.02
C ASN A 185 18.54 -11.65 -9.48
N THR A 186 19.19 -10.52 -9.76
CA THR A 186 20.55 -10.25 -9.28
C THR A 186 20.57 -9.97 -7.78
N GLU A 187 19.59 -9.25 -7.24
CA GLU A 187 19.43 -9.06 -5.80
C GLU A 187 19.09 -10.38 -5.10
N GLU A 188 18.20 -11.21 -5.68
CA GLU A 188 17.86 -12.53 -5.13
C GLU A 188 19.06 -13.46 -5.09
N ALA A 189 19.93 -13.40 -6.11
CA ALA A 189 21.17 -14.15 -6.15
C ALA A 189 22.18 -13.67 -5.08
N GLU A 190 22.26 -12.37 -4.87
CA GLU A 190 23.15 -11.76 -3.88
C GLU A 190 22.77 -12.15 -2.44
N VAL A 191 21.47 -12.17 -2.13
CA VAL A 191 20.98 -12.66 -0.83
C VAL A 191 20.94 -14.20 -0.73
N LYS A 192 21.36 -14.92 -1.80
CA LYS A 192 21.47 -16.39 -1.87
C LYS A 192 20.15 -17.14 -1.69
N LEU A 193 19.04 -16.53 -2.04
CA LEU A 193 17.70 -17.12 -1.88
C LEU A 193 17.09 -17.61 -3.20
N THR A 194 17.76 -17.47 -4.35
CA THR A 194 17.27 -17.91 -5.67
C THR A 194 16.74 -19.35 -5.70
N LYS A 195 17.34 -20.26 -4.91
CA LYS A 195 16.91 -21.67 -4.83
C LYS A 195 15.91 -21.93 -3.69
N VAL A 196 15.62 -20.93 -2.87
CA VAL A 196 14.72 -21.03 -1.71
C VAL A 196 13.34 -20.50 -2.03
N VAL A 197 13.27 -19.36 -2.73
CA VAL A 197 12.00 -18.78 -3.18
C VAL A 197 11.29 -19.72 -4.15
N PRO A 198 9.94 -19.77 -4.13
CA PRO A 198 9.16 -20.72 -4.93
C PRO A 198 9.24 -20.45 -6.45
N PHE A 199 9.64 -19.26 -6.85
CA PHE A 199 9.82 -18.83 -8.24
C PHE A 199 10.65 -17.55 -8.30
N SER A 200 11.17 -17.22 -9.50
CA SER A 200 11.77 -15.90 -9.75
C SER A 200 10.65 -14.86 -9.93
N LEU A 201 10.64 -13.83 -9.08
CA LEU A 201 9.65 -12.75 -9.17
C LEU A 201 9.78 -11.99 -10.50
N GLN A 202 11.00 -11.56 -10.84
CA GLN A 202 11.28 -10.85 -12.09
C GLN A 202 10.79 -11.61 -13.31
N ASP A 203 11.07 -12.93 -13.38
CA ASP A 203 10.68 -13.75 -14.53
C ASP A 203 9.17 -13.91 -14.62
N GLN A 204 8.49 -14.12 -13.48
CA GLN A 204 7.03 -14.23 -13.46
C GLN A 204 6.33 -12.94 -13.86
N LEU A 205 6.82 -11.77 -13.40
CA LEU A 205 6.29 -10.47 -13.83
C LEU A 205 6.45 -10.28 -15.35
N THR A 206 7.62 -10.62 -15.88
CA THR A 206 7.90 -10.56 -17.33
C THR A 206 7.02 -11.53 -18.12
N GLN A 207 6.86 -12.77 -17.64
CA GLN A 207 5.99 -13.77 -18.30
C GLN A 207 4.51 -13.37 -18.30
N ARG A 208 4.07 -12.56 -17.32
CA ARG A 208 2.72 -11.97 -17.31
C ARG A 208 2.55 -10.78 -18.26
N GLY A 209 3.58 -10.48 -19.05
CA GLY A 209 3.55 -9.43 -20.08
C GLY A 209 3.90 -8.05 -19.57
N ALA A 210 4.50 -7.93 -18.39
CA ALA A 210 4.99 -6.65 -17.90
C ALA A 210 6.31 -6.26 -18.57
N SER A 211 6.50 -4.95 -18.80
CA SER A 211 7.78 -4.36 -19.19
C SER A 211 8.60 -4.12 -17.92
N TYR A 212 9.29 -5.16 -17.46
CA TYR A 212 10.11 -5.10 -16.26
C TYR A 212 11.43 -4.35 -16.50
N SER A 213 11.84 -3.54 -15.52
CA SER A 213 13.16 -2.89 -15.52
C SER A 213 13.74 -2.81 -14.10
N ALA A 214 15.07 -2.94 -13.99
CA ALA A 214 15.79 -2.79 -12.74
C ALA A 214 16.90 -1.74 -12.83
N ALA A 215 17.26 -1.14 -11.70
CA ALA A 215 18.52 -0.43 -11.47
C ALA A 215 19.57 -1.44 -10.95
N ALA A 216 20.78 -0.96 -10.66
CA ALA A 216 21.78 -1.77 -9.96
C ALA A 216 21.24 -2.22 -8.58
N ASN A 217 21.78 -3.33 -8.06
CA ASN A 217 21.37 -3.88 -6.78
C ASN A 217 21.43 -2.79 -5.67
N TRP A 218 20.42 -2.79 -4.82
CA TRP A 218 20.26 -1.89 -3.67
C TRP A 218 20.17 -0.39 -4.03
N GLN A 219 20.05 -0.04 -5.30
CA GLN A 219 19.73 1.32 -5.70
C GLN A 219 18.21 1.52 -5.71
N SER A 220 17.76 2.65 -5.16
CA SER A 220 16.35 3.01 -5.20
C SER A 220 15.89 3.17 -6.64
N LYS A 221 14.82 2.47 -6.99
CA LYS A 221 14.12 2.62 -8.27
C LYS A 221 12.63 2.51 -8.07
N VAL A 222 11.90 3.52 -8.54
CA VAL A 222 10.44 3.53 -8.58
C VAL A 222 9.99 3.66 -10.03
N VAL A 223 9.00 2.89 -10.41
CA VAL A 223 8.33 2.96 -11.72
C VAL A 223 6.86 3.30 -11.47
N VAL A 224 6.39 4.33 -12.15
CA VAL A 224 4.99 4.76 -12.13
C VAL A 224 4.44 4.60 -13.54
N ASP A 225 3.45 3.73 -13.70
CA ASP A 225 2.70 3.57 -14.94
C ASP A 225 1.22 3.83 -14.63
N GLN A 226 0.77 5.05 -14.94
CA GLN A 226 -0.56 5.54 -14.60
C GLN A 226 -0.82 5.45 -13.08
N ARG A 227 -1.65 4.51 -12.63
CA ARG A 227 -2.03 4.27 -11.23
C ARG A 227 -1.40 2.99 -10.66
N LEU A 228 -0.39 2.44 -11.34
CA LEU A 228 0.46 1.38 -10.85
C LEU A 228 1.81 1.98 -10.41
N VAL A 229 2.18 1.79 -9.15
CA VAL A 229 3.43 2.29 -8.58
C VAL A 229 4.23 1.10 -8.06
N THR A 230 5.46 0.90 -8.52
CA THR A 230 6.29 -0.21 -8.06
C THR A 230 7.69 0.25 -7.67
N GLY A 231 8.23 -0.31 -6.59
CA GLY A 231 9.60 -0.11 -6.11
C GLY A 231 10.41 -1.40 -6.16
N GLN A 232 11.70 -1.29 -6.47
CA GLN A 232 12.55 -2.47 -6.72
C GLN A 232 12.91 -3.23 -5.44
N ASN A 233 13.23 -2.52 -4.36
CA ASN A 233 13.90 -3.04 -3.17
C ASN A 233 13.57 -2.21 -1.94
N PRO A 234 14.05 -2.56 -0.73
CA PRO A 234 13.81 -1.77 0.48
C PRO A 234 14.20 -0.29 0.35
N GLN A 235 15.28 0.03 -0.38
CA GLN A 235 15.74 1.40 -0.62
C GLN A 235 14.75 2.25 -1.43
N SER A 236 13.79 1.59 -2.09
CA SER A 236 12.73 2.26 -2.85
C SER A 236 11.49 2.59 -2.01
N ALA A 237 11.41 2.13 -0.76
CA ALA A 237 10.18 2.14 0.03
C ALA A 237 9.63 3.56 0.28
N ALA A 238 10.48 4.50 0.71
CA ALA A 238 10.08 5.90 0.91
C ALA A 238 9.56 6.51 -0.40
N ALA A 239 10.33 6.38 -1.48
CA ALA A 239 9.96 6.94 -2.79
C ALA A 239 8.67 6.35 -3.37
N VAL A 240 8.32 5.09 -3.04
CA VAL A 240 7.00 4.52 -3.37
C VAL A 240 5.90 5.24 -2.58
N GLY A 241 6.10 5.48 -1.27
CA GLY A 241 5.19 6.25 -0.43
C GLY A 241 4.95 7.66 -0.97
N GLU A 242 6.03 8.38 -1.29
CA GLU A 242 6.00 9.70 -1.91
C GLU A 242 5.23 9.72 -3.23
N ALA A 243 5.48 8.73 -4.12
CA ALA A 243 4.81 8.63 -5.40
C ALA A 243 3.30 8.40 -5.25
N VAL A 244 2.89 7.55 -4.30
CA VAL A 244 1.47 7.32 -3.97
C VAL A 244 0.84 8.60 -3.41
N ALA A 245 1.50 9.27 -2.45
CA ALA A 245 1.03 10.52 -1.87
C ALA A 245 0.84 11.60 -2.95
N LYS A 246 1.83 11.75 -3.84
CA LYS A 246 1.77 12.69 -4.96
C LYS A 246 0.58 12.42 -5.88
N LEU A 247 0.34 11.17 -6.27
CA LEU A 247 -0.80 10.81 -7.13
C LEU A 247 -2.16 11.08 -6.47
N LEU A 248 -2.25 11.01 -5.13
CA LEU A 248 -3.47 11.30 -4.39
C LEU A 248 -3.71 12.81 -4.23
N THR A 249 -2.64 13.61 -4.08
CA THR A 249 -2.73 15.04 -3.79
C THR A 249 -2.67 15.95 -5.02
N SER A 250 -2.27 15.41 -6.19
CA SER A 250 -2.12 16.17 -7.46
C SER A 250 -3.44 16.33 -8.24
N LYS A 251 -4.58 16.50 -7.56
CA LYS A 251 -5.90 16.72 -8.20
C LYS A 251 -6.17 18.19 -8.40
#